data_f1c442e6cdced82507394c877739e282
#
_entry.id   f1c442e6cdced82507394c877739e282
#
_cell.length_a   1.000
_cell.length_b   1.000
_cell.length_c   1.000
_cell.angle_alpha   90.00
_cell.angle_beta   90.00
_cell.angle_gamma   90.00
#
_symmetry.space_group_name_H-M   'P 1'
#
loop_
_entity.id
_entity.type
_entity.pdbx_description
1 polymer ?
#
loop_
_entity_poly.entity_id
_entity_poly.type
_entity_poly.pdbx_seq_one_letter_code
_entity_poly.pdbx_strand_id
1 'polypeptide(L)'
;MEEKRIYALMNNNPPQKGIPKNMKGEKEERRLWLPLQTIYNKELQVAEFLREQEIEYYIPMMYEARDLPSGECEHVLVPAIHNLLFIHREYDKDWCYKLLQTSPYPLYFLKKERDGREYCTISEKEMNNFMRATDPRIQGTRFIDPQKLKDKEGMPVRIIKKGPHFGITGKLMRYGSRHYVAIEMPQSTALLKVSYTWCEFVSE
;
A
#
# COMPACT_ATOMS: atom_id res chain seq x y z
N MET A 1 11.88 -11.27 20.83
CA MET A 1 12.89 -11.15 19.74
C MET A 1 12.26 -10.79 18.39
N GLU A 2 11.07 -11.28 18.10
CA GLU A 2 10.34 -11.02 16.85
C GLU A 2 9.84 -9.55 16.71
N GLU A 3 9.39 -8.94 17.80
CA GLU A 3 8.91 -7.54 17.82
C GLU A 3 10.01 -6.52 17.47
N LYS A 4 11.24 -6.73 17.96
CA LYS A 4 12.38 -5.90 17.56
C LYS A 4 12.73 -6.07 16.08
N ARG A 5 12.45 -7.24 15.50
CA ARG A 5 12.60 -7.53 14.07
C ARG A 5 11.55 -6.79 13.23
N ILE A 6 10.29 -6.82 13.68
CA ILE A 6 9.18 -6.11 13.03
C ILE A 6 9.42 -4.59 13.08
N TYR A 7 9.87 -4.06 14.20
CA TYR A 7 10.23 -2.64 14.35
C TYR A 7 11.42 -2.23 13.45
N ALA A 8 12.39 -3.12 13.25
CA ALA A 8 13.51 -2.90 12.32
C ALA A 8 13.08 -2.98 10.85
N LEU A 9 12.13 -3.86 10.49
CA LEU A 9 11.53 -3.94 9.17
C LEU A 9 10.73 -2.68 8.84
N MET A 10 10.12 -2.05 9.85
CA MET A 10 9.37 -0.80 9.71
C MET A 10 10.27 0.43 9.54
N ASN A 11 11.41 0.46 10.24
CA ASN A 11 12.36 1.57 10.14
C ASN A 11 13.17 1.54 8.83
N ASN A 12 13.11 0.43 8.09
CA ASN A 12 13.68 0.31 6.74
C ASN A 12 12.64 0.55 5.61
N ASN A 13 11.37 0.71 5.95
CA ASN A 13 10.43 1.41 5.09
C ASN A 13 10.79 2.89 5.22
N PRO A 14 11.49 3.52 4.28
CA PRO A 14 12.06 4.83 4.54
C PRO A 14 10.93 5.81 4.84
N PRO A 15 10.93 6.46 6.03
CA PRO A 15 10.31 7.76 6.10
C PRO A 15 11.06 8.56 5.05
N GLN A 16 10.40 9.13 4.07
CA GLN A 16 10.92 10.01 3.04
C GLN A 16 12.25 10.68 3.45
N LYS A 17 13.36 9.95 3.41
CA LYS A 17 14.69 10.56 3.42
C LYS A 17 14.82 11.20 2.06
N GLY A 18 14.93 12.51 2.10
CA GLY A 18 15.06 13.33 0.92
C GLY A 18 16.03 12.71 -0.07
N ILE A 19 15.55 12.51 -1.26
CA ILE A 19 16.28 12.10 -2.46
C ILE A 19 17.56 12.95 -2.53
N PRO A 20 18.75 12.36 -2.68
CA PRO A 20 19.96 13.13 -2.96
C PRO A 20 19.72 13.98 -4.20
N LYS A 21 19.79 15.29 -4.08
CA LYS A 21 19.44 16.27 -5.13
C LYS A 21 20.25 16.19 -6.43
N ASN A 22 21.13 15.21 -6.61
CA ASN A 22 22.13 15.21 -7.69
C ASN A 22 22.07 14.03 -8.68
N MET A 23 20.97 13.27 -8.74
CA MET A 23 20.73 12.31 -9.83
C MET A 23 19.31 12.45 -10.41
N LYS A 24 18.88 13.70 -10.61
CA LYS A 24 17.63 14.02 -11.32
C LYS A 24 17.89 13.99 -12.82
N GLY A 25 17.40 12.99 -13.48
CA GLY A 25 17.34 12.89 -14.92
C GLY A 25 16.89 11.50 -15.34
N GLU A 26 15.85 11.39 -16.10
CA GLU A 26 15.40 10.29 -16.96
C GLU A 26 15.22 8.86 -16.36
N LYS A 27 15.96 8.45 -15.33
CA LYS A 27 15.81 7.12 -14.70
C LYS A 27 14.70 7.01 -13.66
N GLU A 28 14.34 8.10 -12.98
CA GLU A 28 13.28 8.08 -11.97
C GLU A 28 11.88 7.98 -12.59
N GLU A 29 11.67 8.53 -13.79
CA GLU A 29 10.37 8.48 -14.48
C GLU A 29 9.97 7.07 -14.95
N ARG A 30 10.90 6.12 -14.96
CA ARG A 30 10.65 4.72 -15.39
C ARG A 30 10.37 3.75 -14.25
N ARG A 31 10.57 4.17 -13.01
CA ARG A 31 10.29 3.31 -11.86
C ARG A 31 8.80 3.29 -11.57
N LEU A 32 8.28 2.11 -11.34
CA LEU A 32 6.87 1.86 -11.07
C LEU A 32 6.74 0.95 -9.86
N TRP A 33 5.61 0.99 -9.22
CA TRP A 33 5.26 0.04 -8.19
C TRP A 33 4.56 -1.17 -8.79
N LEU A 34 5.01 -2.35 -8.40
CA LEU A 34 4.51 -3.63 -8.88
C LEU A 34 3.86 -4.36 -7.70
N PRO A 35 2.54 -4.62 -7.73
CA PRO A 35 1.89 -5.41 -6.70
C PRO A 35 2.34 -6.87 -6.81
N LEU A 36 2.82 -7.40 -5.68
CA LEU A 36 3.34 -8.74 -5.53
C LEU A 36 2.50 -9.50 -4.50
N GLN A 37 2.05 -10.68 -4.88
CA GLN A 37 1.25 -11.55 -4.03
C GLN A 37 2.09 -12.70 -3.50
N THR A 38 1.87 -13.04 -2.23
CA THR A 38 2.39 -14.26 -1.60
C THR A 38 1.22 -15.16 -1.17
N ILE A 39 1.49 -16.23 -0.43
CA ILE A 39 0.49 -17.09 0.19
C ILE A 39 0.86 -17.38 1.64
N TYR A 40 -0.10 -17.83 2.42
CA TYR A 40 0.08 -18.22 3.82
C TYR A 40 0.59 -17.09 4.73
N ASN A 41 0.21 -15.84 4.46
CA ASN A 41 0.58 -14.67 5.25
C ASN A 41 2.11 -14.54 5.45
N LYS A 42 2.87 -14.71 4.36
CA LYS A 42 4.34 -14.67 4.35
C LYS A 42 4.92 -13.30 4.00
N GLU A 43 4.12 -12.23 4.10
CA GLU A 43 4.51 -10.87 3.69
C GLU A 43 5.81 -10.42 4.36
N LEU A 44 5.95 -10.67 5.66
CA LEU A 44 7.12 -10.25 6.43
C LEU A 44 8.38 -11.04 6.07
N GLN A 45 8.23 -12.36 5.83
CA GLN A 45 9.35 -13.19 5.38
C GLN A 45 9.79 -12.82 3.96
N VAL A 46 8.83 -12.53 3.08
CA VAL A 46 9.11 -12.03 1.72
C VAL A 46 9.79 -10.67 1.79
N ALA A 47 9.36 -9.77 2.67
CA ALA A 47 10.00 -8.48 2.88
C ALA A 47 11.48 -8.62 3.31
N GLU A 48 11.78 -9.59 4.19
CA GLU A 48 13.15 -9.89 4.59
C GLU A 48 14.00 -10.35 3.40
N PHE A 49 13.48 -11.28 2.59
CA PHE A 49 14.12 -11.71 1.36
C PHE A 49 14.36 -10.55 0.38
N LEU A 50 13.36 -9.67 0.15
CA LEU A 50 13.50 -8.52 -0.73
C LEU A 50 14.56 -7.53 -0.22
N ARG A 51 14.63 -7.33 1.10
CA ARG A 51 15.64 -6.50 1.73
C ARG A 51 17.06 -7.03 1.53
N GLU A 52 17.24 -8.35 1.63
CA GLU A 52 18.54 -8.99 1.37
C GLU A 52 18.98 -8.84 -0.09
N GLN A 53 18.01 -8.71 -1.01
CA GLN A 53 18.25 -8.45 -2.43
C GLN A 53 18.31 -6.94 -2.77
N GLU A 54 18.31 -6.05 -1.77
CA GLU A 54 18.29 -4.59 -1.92
C GLU A 54 17.13 -4.08 -2.80
N ILE A 55 15.98 -4.78 -2.76
CA ILE A 55 14.77 -4.40 -3.48
C ILE A 55 13.91 -3.54 -2.56
N GLU A 56 13.57 -2.35 -3.04
CA GLU A 56 12.65 -1.46 -2.34
C GLU A 56 11.22 -2.03 -2.36
N TYR A 57 10.56 -2.06 -1.20
CA TYR A 57 9.22 -2.61 -1.05
C TYR A 57 8.36 -1.79 -0.09
N TYR A 58 7.05 -2.01 -0.16
CA TYR A 58 6.06 -1.47 0.78
C TYR A 58 5.05 -2.54 1.17
N ILE A 59 4.75 -2.63 2.47
CA ILE A 59 3.65 -3.43 3.01
C ILE A 59 2.71 -2.46 3.75
N PRO A 60 1.42 -2.35 3.38
CA PRO A 60 0.46 -1.61 4.19
C PRO A 60 0.32 -2.26 5.56
N MET A 61 0.52 -1.49 6.62
CA MET A 61 0.47 -1.98 8.00
C MET A 61 -0.68 -1.34 8.77
N MET A 62 -1.18 -2.04 9.79
CA MET A 62 -2.18 -1.51 10.72
C MET A 62 -1.91 -1.99 12.14
N TYR A 63 -2.39 -1.23 13.12
CA TYR A 63 -2.39 -1.69 14.51
C TYR A 63 -3.61 -2.59 14.77
N GLU A 64 -3.35 -3.75 15.31
CA GLU A 64 -4.35 -4.70 15.79
C GLU A 64 -4.25 -4.84 17.31
N ALA A 65 -5.39 -4.77 18.00
CA ALA A 65 -5.45 -5.00 19.42
C ALA A 65 -5.39 -6.51 19.71
N ARG A 66 -4.50 -6.91 20.59
CA ARG A 66 -4.36 -8.30 21.07
C ARG A 66 -4.49 -8.33 22.58
N ASP A 67 -5.38 -9.18 23.06
CA ASP A 67 -5.51 -9.45 24.48
C ASP A 67 -4.36 -10.37 24.95
N LEU A 68 -3.64 -9.90 25.96
CA LEU A 68 -2.59 -10.68 26.59
C LEU A 68 -3.18 -11.61 27.69
N PRO A 69 -2.51 -12.72 28.02
CA PRO A 69 -2.92 -13.58 29.12
C PRO A 69 -3.00 -12.86 30.48
N SER A 70 -2.31 -11.72 30.62
CA SER A 70 -2.36 -10.84 31.79
C SER A 70 -3.68 -10.05 31.93
N GLY A 71 -4.53 -10.05 30.88
CA GLY A 71 -5.73 -9.21 30.79
C GLY A 71 -5.47 -7.80 30.27
N GLU A 72 -4.24 -7.47 29.93
CA GLU A 72 -3.87 -6.21 29.25
C GLU A 72 -4.09 -6.31 27.75
N CYS A 73 -4.34 -5.17 27.10
CA CYS A 73 -4.47 -5.09 25.66
C CYS A 73 -3.21 -4.45 25.05
N GLU A 74 -2.57 -5.16 24.13
CA GLU A 74 -1.42 -4.69 23.39
C GLU A 74 -1.81 -4.32 21.96
N HIS A 75 -1.21 -3.28 21.39
CA HIS A 75 -1.40 -2.90 19.99
C HIS A 75 -0.18 -3.36 19.18
N VAL A 76 -0.37 -4.42 18.39
CA VAL A 76 0.68 -4.98 17.53
C VAL A 76 0.50 -4.48 16.10
N LEU A 77 1.61 -4.21 15.45
CA LEU A 77 1.60 -3.81 14.06
C LEU A 77 1.64 -5.04 13.15
N VAL A 78 0.63 -5.17 12.30
CA VAL A 78 0.43 -6.30 11.39
C VAL A 78 0.19 -5.85 9.97
N PRO A 79 0.44 -6.71 8.94
CA PRO A 79 0.01 -6.41 7.57
C PRO A 79 -1.49 -6.18 7.51
N ALA A 80 -1.88 -5.04 6.94
CA ALA A 80 -3.28 -4.63 6.84
C ALA A 80 -4.03 -5.34 5.70
N ILE A 81 -3.30 -5.83 4.71
CA ILE A 81 -3.81 -6.58 3.57
C ILE A 81 -3.00 -7.87 3.50
N HIS A 82 -3.69 -8.99 3.68
CA HIS A 82 -3.03 -10.29 3.65
C HIS A 82 -2.56 -10.66 2.24
N ASN A 83 -1.38 -11.29 2.20
CA ASN A 83 -0.76 -11.82 0.99
C ASN A 83 -0.46 -10.77 -0.09
N LEU A 84 -0.35 -9.48 0.27
CA LEU A 84 -0.07 -8.40 -0.68
C LEU A 84 1.05 -7.50 -0.17
N LEU A 85 2.00 -7.23 -1.06
CA LEU A 85 3.05 -6.24 -0.89
C LEU A 85 3.35 -5.58 -2.25
N PHE A 86 4.08 -4.49 -2.24
CA PHE A 86 4.43 -3.74 -3.44
C PHE A 86 5.93 -3.61 -3.52
N ILE A 87 6.50 -3.75 -4.71
CA ILE A 87 7.93 -3.52 -4.96
C ILE A 87 8.11 -2.33 -5.89
N HIS A 88 9.15 -1.53 -5.67
CA HIS A 88 9.46 -0.34 -6.43
C HIS A 88 10.65 -0.55 -7.34
N ARG A 89 10.41 -0.60 -8.64
CA ARG A 89 11.46 -0.85 -9.62
C ARG A 89 11.07 -0.42 -11.02
N GLU A 90 12.05 -0.23 -11.89
CA GLU A 90 11.83 -0.19 -13.32
C GLU A 90 11.21 -1.52 -13.79
N TYR A 91 10.14 -1.43 -14.60
CA TYR A 91 9.45 -2.62 -15.10
C TYR A 91 10.32 -3.37 -16.07
N ASP A 92 10.70 -4.57 -15.69
CA ASP A 92 11.46 -5.53 -16.50
C ASP A 92 10.86 -6.92 -16.31
N LYS A 93 10.35 -7.49 -17.39
CA LYS A 93 9.65 -8.77 -17.35
C LYS A 93 10.56 -9.95 -17.05
N ASP A 94 11.78 -9.93 -17.58
CA ASP A 94 12.76 -11.01 -17.39
C ASP A 94 13.27 -10.98 -15.94
N TRP A 95 13.48 -9.80 -15.40
CA TRP A 95 13.80 -9.62 -13.99
C TRP A 95 12.66 -10.10 -13.08
N CYS A 96 11.41 -9.76 -13.39
CA CYS A 96 10.25 -10.25 -12.63
C CYS A 96 10.21 -11.78 -12.63
N TYR A 97 10.42 -12.40 -13.77
CA TYR A 97 10.46 -13.85 -13.88
C TYR A 97 11.59 -14.47 -13.05
N LYS A 98 12.79 -13.88 -13.10
CA LYS A 98 13.94 -14.31 -12.31
C LYS A 98 13.67 -14.21 -10.80
N LEU A 99 13.05 -13.13 -10.33
CA LEU A 99 12.67 -12.96 -8.92
C LEU A 99 11.73 -14.08 -8.46
N LEU A 100 10.72 -14.42 -9.27
CA LEU A 100 9.80 -15.51 -8.95
C LEU A 100 10.49 -16.87 -8.83
N GLN A 101 11.55 -17.12 -9.65
CA GLN A 101 12.30 -18.37 -9.60
C GLN A 101 13.30 -18.44 -8.45
N THR A 102 13.89 -17.31 -8.06
CA THR A 102 14.92 -17.27 -7.00
C THR A 102 14.34 -17.13 -5.60
N SER A 103 13.07 -16.74 -5.49
CA SER A 103 12.40 -16.60 -4.21
C SER A 103 12.21 -17.95 -3.52
N PRO A 104 12.57 -18.06 -2.23
CA PRO A 104 12.26 -19.25 -1.42
C PRO A 104 10.78 -19.34 -1.04
N TYR A 105 9.99 -18.32 -1.36
CA TYR A 105 8.55 -18.24 -1.08
C TYR A 105 7.77 -18.21 -2.39
N PRO A 106 6.56 -18.78 -2.43
CA PRO A 106 5.69 -18.66 -3.59
C PRO A 106 5.24 -17.20 -3.75
N LEU A 107 5.59 -16.62 -4.91
CA LEU A 107 5.30 -15.24 -5.27
C LEU A 107 4.59 -15.17 -6.62
N TYR A 108 3.73 -14.16 -6.78
CA TYR A 108 3.00 -13.92 -8.01
C TYR A 108 2.87 -12.40 -8.23
N PHE A 109 3.29 -11.91 -9.39
CA PHE A 109 2.93 -10.55 -9.80
C PHE A 109 1.47 -10.51 -10.25
N LEU A 110 0.74 -9.49 -9.80
CA LEU A 110 -0.62 -9.29 -10.26
C LEU A 110 -0.63 -8.90 -11.74
N LYS A 111 -1.53 -9.50 -12.49
CA LYS A 111 -1.71 -9.20 -13.90
C LYS A 111 -2.78 -8.12 -14.08
N LYS A 112 -2.67 -7.30 -15.14
CA LYS A 112 -3.70 -6.33 -15.51
C LYS A 112 -5.03 -7.02 -15.83
N GLU A 113 -4.96 -8.10 -16.58
CA GLU A 113 -6.09 -8.93 -16.97
C GLU A 113 -5.83 -10.37 -16.53
N ARG A 114 -6.88 -11.10 -16.19
CA ARG A 114 -6.78 -12.47 -15.66
C ARG A 114 -5.96 -13.39 -16.56
N ASP A 115 -6.15 -13.31 -17.87
CA ASP A 115 -5.47 -14.13 -18.88
C ASP A 115 -4.37 -13.35 -19.62
N GLY A 116 -4.10 -12.10 -19.18
CA GLY A 116 -3.14 -11.20 -19.78
C GLY A 116 -1.69 -11.61 -19.52
N ARG A 117 -0.79 -11.05 -20.34
CA ARG A 117 0.67 -11.24 -20.20
C ARG A 117 1.36 -10.08 -19.48
N GLU A 118 0.64 -8.98 -19.23
CA GLU A 118 1.18 -7.78 -18.59
C GLU A 118 0.90 -7.79 -17.10
N TYR A 119 1.89 -7.38 -16.32
CA TYR A 119 1.72 -7.18 -14.90
C TYR A 119 1.06 -5.82 -14.61
N CYS A 120 0.32 -5.74 -13.50
CA CYS A 120 -0.14 -4.47 -12.97
C CYS A 120 1.04 -3.59 -12.61
N THR A 121 0.92 -2.31 -12.94
CA THR A 121 1.86 -1.28 -12.54
C THR A 121 1.09 -0.11 -11.91
N ILE A 122 1.68 0.50 -10.90
CA ILE A 122 1.11 1.62 -10.16
C ILE A 122 2.12 2.77 -10.29
N SER A 123 1.65 3.94 -10.62
CA SER A 123 2.50 5.12 -10.72
C SER A 123 2.98 5.57 -9.33
N GLU A 124 4.12 6.27 -9.30
CA GLU A 124 4.66 6.86 -8.08
C GLU A 124 3.63 7.76 -7.38
N LYS A 125 2.89 8.55 -8.15
CA LYS A 125 1.83 9.45 -7.64
C LYS A 125 0.71 8.68 -6.94
N GLU A 126 0.22 7.61 -7.56
CA GLU A 126 -0.85 6.76 -6.98
C GLU A 126 -0.36 6.05 -5.71
N MET A 127 0.85 5.49 -5.77
CA MET A 127 1.41 4.79 -4.63
C MET A 127 1.70 5.73 -3.45
N ASN A 128 2.25 6.91 -3.69
CA ASN A 128 2.45 7.93 -2.65
C ASN A 128 1.13 8.36 -2.01
N ASN A 129 0.07 8.49 -2.81
CA ASN A 129 -1.28 8.79 -2.33
C ASN A 129 -1.80 7.67 -1.40
N PHE A 130 -1.61 6.42 -1.81
CA PHE A 130 -1.99 5.24 -1.04
C PHE A 130 -1.17 5.12 0.25
N MET A 131 0.15 5.22 0.20
CA MET A 131 1.03 5.16 1.38
C MET A 131 0.66 6.20 2.44
N ARG A 132 0.35 7.43 2.02
CA ARG A 132 -0.08 8.50 2.92
C ARG A 132 -1.44 8.22 3.56
N ALA A 133 -2.36 7.62 2.80
CA ALA A 133 -3.68 7.25 3.31
C ALA A 133 -3.63 6.05 4.25
N THR A 134 -2.63 5.19 4.10
CA THR A 134 -2.50 3.93 4.86
C THR A 134 -1.40 3.97 5.92
N ASP A 135 -0.91 5.17 6.25
CA ASP A 135 0.06 5.35 7.34
C ASP A 135 -0.57 4.89 8.67
N PRO A 136 -0.05 3.84 9.33
CA PRO A 136 -0.64 3.29 10.55
C PRO A 136 -0.64 4.27 11.73
N ARG A 137 0.21 5.33 11.67
CA ARG A 137 0.23 6.40 12.68
C ARG A 137 -0.98 7.31 12.59
N ILE A 138 -1.73 7.25 11.49
CA ILE A 138 -2.88 8.10 11.23
C ILE A 138 -4.15 7.24 11.29
N GLN A 139 -4.99 7.49 12.28
CA GLN A 139 -6.22 6.73 12.48
C GLN A 139 -7.28 7.07 11.42
N GLY A 140 -8.13 6.12 11.11
CA GLY A 140 -9.35 6.31 10.32
C GLY A 140 -9.38 5.61 8.97
N THR A 141 -8.32 4.93 8.58
CA THR A 141 -8.30 4.12 7.36
C THR A 141 -8.82 2.71 7.62
N ARG A 142 -9.59 2.18 6.67
CA ARG A 142 -10.06 0.80 6.64
C ARG A 142 -9.72 0.20 5.29
N PHE A 143 -9.39 -1.08 5.28
CA PHE A 143 -9.17 -1.84 4.07
C PHE A 143 -10.38 -2.70 3.77
N ILE A 144 -10.82 -2.69 2.53
CA ILE A 144 -11.93 -3.51 2.07
C ILE A 144 -11.62 -4.15 0.71
N ASP A 145 -12.29 -5.27 0.45
CA ASP A 145 -12.28 -5.88 -0.85
C ASP A 145 -12.93 -4.95 -1.88
N PRO A 146 -12.27 -4.64 -3.01
CA PRO A 146 -12.82 -3.82 -4.08
C PRO A 146 -14.19 -4.30 -4.59
N GLN A 147 -14.43 -5.61 -4.55
CA GLN A 147 -15.72 -6.18 -4.98
C GLN A 147 -16.91 -5.67 -4.16
N LYS A 148 -16.70 -5.30 -2.90
CA LYS A 148 -17.75 -4.72 -2.04
C LYS A 148 -18.14 -3.29 -2.43
N LEU A 149 -17.41 -2.68 -3.34
CA LEU A 149 -17.64 -1.32 -3.85
C LEU A 149 -18.07 -1.27 -5.31
N LYS A 150 -18.15 -2.41 -6.02
CA LYS A 150 -18.45 -2.45 -7.46
C LYS A 150 -19.69 -1.65 -7.89
N ASP A 151 -20.71 -1.62 -7.03
CA ASP A 151 -21.98 -0.94 -7.33
C ASP A 151 -22.04 0.49 -6.75
N LYS A 152 -20.91 1.03 -6.26
CA LYS A 152 -20.86 2.35 -5.64
C LYS A 152 -19.97 3.28 -6.45
N GLU A 153 -20.59 4.08 -7.30
CA GLU A 153 -19.89 5.17 -7.96
C GLU A 153 -19.51 6.24 -6.96
N GLY A 154 -18.23 6.62 -6.95
CA GLY A 154 -17.70 7.70 -6.15
C GLY A 154 -17.30 8.87 -7.03
N MET A 155 -17.43 10.09 -6.53
CA MET A 155 -17.00 11.29 -7.24
C MET A 155 -15.51 11.58 -6.95
N PRO A 156 -14.70 11.91 -7.96
CA PRO A 156 -13.29 12.22 -7.76
C PRO A 156 -13.13 13.48 -6.90
N VAL A 157 -12.33 13.37 -5.86
CA VAL A 157 -12.12 14.46 -4.89
C VAL A 157 -10.67 14.54 -4.45
N ARG A 158 -10.31 15.73 -3.94
CA ARG A 158 -9.09 16.01 -3.20
C ARG A 158 -9.43 16.48 -1.80
N ILE A 159 -8.70 16.02 -0.80
CA ILE A 159 -8.85 16.49 0.58
C ILE A 159 -8.13 17.82 0.72
N ILE A 160 -8.90 18.87 1.08
CA ILE A 160 -8.39 20.27 1.22
C ILE A 160 -8.21 20.69 2.68
N LYS A 161 -8.74 19.93 3.64
CA LYS A 161 -8.50 20.21 5.06
C LYS A 161 -7.04 20.03 5.42
N LYS A 162 -6.42 21.06 5.99
CA LYS A 162 -5.05 20.98 6.52
C LYS A 162 -4.94 19.87 7.57
N GLY A 163 -3.90 19.05 7.46
CA GLY A 163 -3.65 17.91 8.33
C GLY A 163 -2.92 16.78 7.59
N PRO A 164 -2.80 15.61 8.21
CA PRO A 164 -2.02 14.50 7.64
C PRO A 164 -2.54 14.01 6.28
N HIS A 165 -3.84 14.14 6.03
CA HIS A 165 -4.48 13.71 4.78
C HIS A 165 -4.60 14.82 3.71
N PHE A 166 -4.05 16.02 3.96
CA PHE A 166 -4.14 17.14 3.01
C PHE A 166 -3.57 16.76 1.64
N GLY A 167 -4.34 17.01 0.58
CA GLY A 167 -3.95 16.75 -0.80
C GLY A 167 -4.11 15.31 -1.27
N ILE A 168 -4.55 14.36 -0.41
CA ILE A 168 -4.90 13.01 -0.82
C ILE A 168 -6.08 13.08 -1.80
N THR A 169 -5.98 12.33 -2.90
CA THR A 169 -7.01 12.21 -3.93
C THR A 169 -7.61 10.80 -3.92
N GLY A 170 -8.87 10.69 -4.31
CA GLY A 170 -9.58 9.43 -4.41
C GLY A 170 -11.04 9.66 -4.79
N LYS A 171 -11.88 8.66 -4.63
CA LYS A 171 -13.33 8.76 -4.91
C LYS A 171 -14.11 8.93 -3.61
N LEU A 172 -14.84 10.05 -3.49
CA LEU A 172 -15.74 10.27 -2.36
C LEU A 172 -16.95 9.37 -2.48
N MET A 173 -17.18 8.56 -1.47
CA MET A 173 -18.32 7.66 -1.44
C MET A 173 -18.93 7.55 -0.04
N ARG A 174 -20.17 7.07 0.02
CA ARG A 174 -20.85 6.77 1.27
C ARG A 174 -20.79 5.27 1.54
N TYR A 175 -20.21 4.89 2.66
CA TYR A 175 -20.20 3.50 3.12
C TYR A 175 -20.84 3.41 4.51
N GLY A 176 -22.00 2.73 4.59
CA GLY A 176 -22.89 2.82 5.75
C GLY A 176 -23.42 4.24 5.93
N SER A 177 -23.30 4.78 7.15
CA SER A 177 -23.76 6.13 7.50
C SER A 177 -22.67 7.22 7.37
N ARG A 178 -21.50 6.88 6.84
CA ARG A 178 -20.31 7.77 6.86
C ARG A 178 -19.75 7.99 5.47
N HIS A 179 -19.04 9.12 5.30
CA HIS A 179 -18.32 9.44 4.09
C HIS A 179 -16.86 8.98 4.19
N TYR A 180 -16.36 8.49 3.06
CA TYR A 180 -14.98 8.02 2.89
C TYR A 180 -14.42 8.50 1.56
N VAL A 181 -13.13 8.76 1.53
CA VAL A 181 -12.37 8.82 0.29
C VAL A 181 -11.78 7.42 0.05
N ALA A 182 -12.18 6.80 -1.04
CA ALA A 182 -11.69 5.51 -1.48
C ALA A 182 -10.45 5.69 -2.35
N ILE A 183 -9.37 5.03 -1.99
CA ILE A 183 -8.14 4.94 -2.78
C ILE A 183 -8.04 3.50 -3.26
N GLU A 184 -8.31 3.33 -4.54
CA GLU A 184 -8.35 2.01 -5.18
C GLU A 184 -6.93 1.54 -5.51
N MET A 185 -6.64 0.29 -5.14
CA MET A 185 -5.41 -0.41 -5.48
C MET A 185 -5.75 -1.81 -6.00
N PRO A 186 -4.87 -2.44 -6.75
CA PRO A 186 -5.07 -3.83 -7.15
C PRO A 186 -5.34 -4.71 -5.92
N GLN A 187 -6.45 -5.43 -5.94
CA GLN A 187 -6.95 -6.33 -4.89
C GLN A 187 -7.32 -5.69 -3.54
N SER A 188 -7.22 -4.37 -3.38
CA SER A 188 -7.61 -3.72 -2.14
C SER A 188 -8.07 -2.30 -2.36
N THR A 189 -8.95 -1.82 -1.51
CA THR A 189 -9.33 -0.41 -1.44
C THR A 189 -9.15 0.11 -0.02
N ALA A 190 -8.37 1.18 0.11
CA ALA A 190 -8.27 1.91 1.35
C ALA A 190 -9.43 2.91 1.46
N LEU A 191 -10.22 2.82 2.51
CA LEU A 191 -11.29 3.76 2.83
C LEU A 191 -10.83 4.70 3.95
N LEU A 192 -10.56 5.93 3.59
CA LEU A 192 -10.19 6.98 4.52
C LEU A 192 -11.44 7.74 4.96
N LYS A 193 -11.76 7.67 6.27
CA LYS A 193 -12.92 8.37 6.84
C LYS A 193 -12.72 9.87 6.79
N VAL A 194 -13.67 10.59 6.20
CA VAL A 194 -13.64 12.05 6.03
C VAL A 194 -14.99 12.70 6.38
N SER A 195 -14.96 14.01 6.60
CA SER A 195 -16.17 14.84 6.47
C SER A 195 -16.31 15.28 5.02
N TYR A 196 -17.54 15.33 4.51
CA TYR A 196 -17.84 15.85 3.17
C TYR A 196 -17.24 17.26 2.94
N THR A 197 -17.28 18.11 3.96
CA THR A 197 -16.76 19.49 3.93
C THR A 197 -15.24 19.58 3.81
N TRP A 198 -14.52 18.46 3.90
CA TRP A 198 -13.06 18.41 3.78
C TRP A 198 -12.61 18.15 2.35
N CYS A 199 -13.56 17.91 1.47
CA CYS A 199 -13.29 17.46 0.11
C CYS A 199 -13.66 18.54 -0.91
N GLU A 200 -12.83 18.70 -1.90
CA GLU A 200 -13.06 19.47 -3.13
C GLU A 200 -13.21 18.51 -4.29
N PHE A 201 -14.23 18.71 -5.13
CA PHE A 201 -14.40 17.93 -6.35
C PHE A 201 -13.33 18.32 -7.36
N VAL A 202 -12.73 17.33 -8.00
CA VAL A 202 -11.73 17.53 -9.04
C VAL A 202 -12.24 16.92 -10.34
N SER A 203 -12.05 17.64 -11.45
CA SER A 203 -12.30 17.09 -12.79
C SER A 203 -11.22 16.07 -13.12
N GLU A 204 -11.58 14.99 -13.78
CA GLU A 204 -10.64 14.02 -14.35
C GLU A 204 -9.77 14.63 -15.43
#